data_da65ac8b534d06d8a47c95e0b5e8bba6
#
_entry.id   da65ac8b534d06d8a47c95e0b5e8bba6
#
_cell.length_a   1.000
_cell.length_b   1.000
_cell.length_c   1.000
_cell.angle_alpha   90.00
_cell.angle_beta   90.00
_cell.angle_gamma   90.00
#
_symmetry.space_group_name_H-M   'P 1'
#
loop_
_entity.id
_entity.type
_entity.pdbx_description
1 polymer ?
#
loop_
_entity_poly.entity_id
_entity_poly.type
_entity_poly.pdbx_seq_one_letter_code
_entity_poly.pdbx_strand_id
1 'polypeptide(L)'
;MAKEKEKLFSEFPPVSREAWIDKITADLKGVPFEKKLVWRTNEGFNVNPFYRREDIEDLKTTTSLPDEYPYVRSTRMHNEWLVRQDIVVGDNVAEANEKALDPLNKGVDSLGFYLKKVHINVDALAALLKDIELTAVELNFNCCITRAADLLSAFSA
;
A
#
# COMPACT_ATOMS: atom_id res chain seq x y z
N MET A 1 -6.07 -39.21 7.69
CA MET A 1 -5.20 -39.33 6.50
C MET A 1 -5.44 -38.11 5.62
N ALA A 2 -4.45 -37.21 5.50
CA ALA A 2 -4.55 -36.08 4.59
C ALA A 2 -4.50 -36.64 3.15
N LYS A 3 -5.53 -36.37 2.33
CA LYS A 3 -5.49 -36.66 0.91
C LYS A 3 -4.31 -35.91 0.29
N GLU A 4 -3.36 -36.65 -0.31
CA GLU A 4 -2.34 -35.99 -1.15
C GLU A 4 -3.07 -35.10 -2.18
N LYS A 5 -2.70 -33.82 -2.21
CA LYS A 5 -3.24 -32.91 -3.23
C LYS A 5 -2.67 -33.34 -4.58
N GLU A 6 -3.56 -33.82 -5.44
CA GLU A 6 -3.21 -34.11 -6.83
C GLU A 6 -2.64 -32.86 -7.50
N LYS A 7 -1.47 -33.01 -8.14
CA LYS A 7 -0.85 -31.90 -8.88
C LYS A 7 -1.64 -31.64 -10.13
N LEU A 8 -2.16 -30.43 -10.27
CA LEU A 8 -2.83 -29.99 -11.49
C LEU A 8 -1.84 -29.98 -12.65
N PHE A 9 -2.32 -30.34 -13.85
CA PHE A 9 -1.55 -30.35 -15.11
C PHE A 9 -0.35 -31.30 -15.13
N SER A 10 -0.40 -32.38 -14.35
CA SER A 10 0.67 -33.41 -14.33
C SER A 10 0.86 -34.13 -15.67
N GLU A 11 -0.16 -34.11 -16.54
CA GLU A 11 -0.13 -34.65 -17.89
C GLU A 11 0.65 -33.79 -18.90
N PHE A 12 0.97 -32.53 -18.54
CA PHE A 12 1.76 -31.65 -19.40
C PHE A 12 3.22 -31.64 -18.93
N PRO A 13 4.15 -32.22 -19.69
CA PRO A 13 5.55 -32.18 -19.31
C PRO A 13 6.11 -30.74 -19.37
N PRO A 14 7.04 -30.37 -18.48
CA PRO A 14 7.68 -29.07 -18.54
C PRO A 14 8.47 -28.92 -19.86
N VAL A 15 8.28 -27.81 -20.55
CA VAL A 15 9.00 -27.46 -21.77
C VAL A 15 10.26 -26.69 -21.40
N SER A 16 11.43 -27.07 -21.97
CA SER A 16 12.69 -26.35 -21.72
C SER A 16 12.72 -24.96 -22.40
N ARG A 17 13.65 -24.12 -22.00
CA ARG A 17 13.86 -22.80 -22.61
C ARG A 17 14.26 -22.95 -24.08
N GLU A 18 15.15 -23.90 -24.37
CA GLU A 18 15.66 -24.17 -25.71
C GLU A 18 14.52 -24.56 -26.64
N ALA A 19 13.71 -25.55 -26.25
CA ALA A 19 12.55 -26.00 -27.05
C ALA A 19 11.54 -24.84 -27.29
N TRP A 20 11.38 -23.92 -26.31
CA TRP A 20 10.55 -22.74 -26.46
C TRP A 20 11.13 -21.78 -27.50
N ILE A 21 12.44 -21.46 -27.39
CA ILE A 21 13.15 -20.58 -28.33
C ILE A 21 13.16 -21.15 -29.74
N ASP A 22 13.39 -22.45 -29.90
CA ASP A 22 13.37 -23.14 -31.20
C ASP A 22 11.99 -23.00 -31.88
N LYS A 23 10.93 -23.16 -31.11
CA LYS A 23 9.56 -22.97 -31.62
C LYS A 23 9.31 -21.52 -32.05
N ILE A 24 9.70 -20.56 -31.25
CA ILE A 24 9.59 -19.13 -31.58
C ILE A 24 10.37 -18.81 -32.86
N THR A 25 11.61 -19.31 -32.97
CA THR A 25 12.48 -19.05 -34.11
C THR A 25 11.86 -19.65 -35.41
N ALA A 26 11.29 -20.83 -35.32
CA ALA A 26 10.56 -21.43 -36.45
C ALA A 26 9.35 -20.59 -36.88
N ASP A 27 8.58 -20.08 -35.89
CA ASP A 27 7.38 -19.27 -36.16
C ASP A 27 7.73 -17.87 -36.72
N LEU A 28 8.90 -17.33 -36.37
CA LEU A 28 9.40 -16.04 -36.90
C LEU A 28 9.89 -16.11 -38.36
N LYS A 29 10.00 -17.29 -38.94
CA LYS A 29 10.38 -17.49 -40.36
C LYS A 29 11.65 -16.76 -40.79
N GLY A 30 12.69 -16.79 -39.94
CA GLY A 30 14.01 -16.19 -40.24
C GLY A 30 14.16 -14.71 -39.78
N VAL A 31 13.14 -14.13 -39.19
CA VAL A 31 13.30 -12.79 -38.55
C VAL A 31 14.00 -12.97 -37.20
N PRO A 32 15.07 -12.20 -36.90
CA PRO A 32 15.77 -12.28 -35.61
C PRO A 32 14.84 -12.03 -34.45
N PHE A 33 14.91 -12.87 -33.40
CA PHE A 33 14.13 -12.80 -32.18
C PHE A 33 14.20 -11.42 -31.51
N GLU A 34 15.43 -10.90 -31.33
CA GLU A 34 15.69 -9.64 -30.65
C GLU A 34 15.12 -8.43 -31.41
N LYS A 35 15.10 -8.48 -32.73
CA LYS A 35 14.54 -7.41 -33.56
C LYS A 35 13.01 -7.37 -33.50
N LYS A 36 12.37 -8.53 -33.38
CA LYS A 36 10.92 -8.65 -33.52
C LYS A 36 10.19 -8.65 -32.17
N LEU A 37 10.78 -9.25 -31.14
CA LEU A 37 10.10 -9.54 -29.89
C LEU A 37 10.68 -8.82 -28.66
N VAL A 38 11.95 -8.40 -28.71
CA VAL A 38 12.55 -7.68 -27.59
C VAL A 38 12.21 -6.20 -27.68
N TRP A 39 11.57 -5.69 -26.64
CA TRP A 39 11.27 -4.27 -26.54
C TRP A 39 12.46 -3.52 -25.95
N ARG A 40 12.96 -2.54 -26.71
CA ARG A 40 13.99 -1.62 -26.26
C ARG A 40 13.32 -0.39 -25.67
N THR A 41 13.47 -0.20 -24.37
CA THR A 41 12.86 0.92 -23.67
C THR A 41 13.64 2.21 -23.88
N ASN A 42 12.99 3.35 -23.68
CA ASN A 42 13.64 4.66 -23.75
C ASN A 42 14.63 4.89 -22.60
N GLU A 43 14.48 4.14 -21.50
CA GLU A 43 15.34 4.16 -20.31
C GLU A 43 16.66 3.39 -20.52
N GLY A 44 16.83 2.72 -21.66
CA GLY A 44 18.08 2.08 -22.07
C GLY A 44 18.24 0.62 -21.66
N PHE A 45 17.18 -0.06 -21.24
CA PHE A 45 17.18 -1.50 -21.00
C PHE A 45 16.23 -2.23 -21.94
N ASN A 46 16.44 -3.55 -22.07
CA ASN A 46 15.64 -4.41 -22.93
C ASN A 46 14.66 -5.23 -22.10
N VAL A 47 13.43 -5.34 -22.58
CA VAL A 47 12.41 -6.21 -22.01
C VAL A 47 12.18 -7.38 -22.93
N ASN A 48 12.41 -8.59 -22.43
CA ASN A 48 12.17 -9.83 -23.16
C ASN A 48 10.66 -10.15 -23.22
N PRO A 49 10.20 -10.85 -24.26
CA PRO A 49 8.78 -11.20 -24.41
C PRO A 49 8.28 -12.19 -23.35
N PHE A 50 9.18 -12.91 -22.70
CA PHE A 50 8.88 -13.80 -21.56
C PHE A 50 10.06 -13.90 -20.62
N TYR A 51 9.75 -14.23 -19.36
CA TYR A 51 10.71 -14.54 -18.31
C TYR A 51 10.32 -15.87 -17.65
N ARG A 52 11.31 -16.62 -17.21
CA ARG A 52 11.15 -17.90 -16.53
C ARG A 52 11.80 -17.86 -15.16
N ARG A 53 11.68 -18.97 -14.41
CA ARG A 53 12.24 -19.05 -13.07
C ARG A 53 13.75 -18.86 -13.05
N GLU A 54 14.44 -19.40 -14.03
CA GLU A 54 15.90 -19.25 -14.16
C GLU A 54 16.36 -17.78 -14.26
N ASP A 55 15.53 -16.91 -14.81
CA ASP A 55 15.86 -15.48 -14.98
C ASP A 55 15.82 -14.69 -13.65
N ILE A 56 15.21 -15.24 -12.62
CA ILE A 56 15.03 -14.59 -11.33
C ILE A 56 15.76 -15.30 -10.17
N GLU A 57 16.39 -16.46 -10.42
CA GLU A 57 17.04 -17.26 -9.37
C GLU A 57 18.18 -16.51 -8.68
N ASP A 58 18.94 -15.71 -9.43
CA ASP A 58 20.07 -14.92 -8.92
C ASP A 58 19.67 -13.57 -8.32
N LEU A 59 18.38 -13.22 -8.38
CA LEU A 59 17.91 -11.94 -7.86
C LEU A 59 17.77 -12.00 -6.33
N LYS A 60 18.58 -11.25 -5.61
CA LYS A 60 18.53 -11.16 -4.14
C LYS A 60 17.16 -10.72 -3.60
N THR A 61 16.38 -10.04 -4.44
CA THR A 61 15.06 -9.52 -4.07
C THR A 61 13.94 -10.56 -4.08
N THR A 62 14.16 -11.73 -4.67
CA THR A 62 13.13 -12.79 -4.77
C THR A 62 12.88 -13.51 -3.44
N THR A 63 13.85 -13.46 -2.54
CA THR A 63 13.77 -14.09 -1.20
C THR A 63 13.26 -13.14 -0.12
N SER A 64 13.19 -11.82 -0.40
CA SER A 64 12.70 -10.84 0.57
C SER A 64 11.21 -11.05 0.85
N LEU A 65 10.84 -11.00 2.13
CA LEU A 65 9.45 -11.03 2.56
C LEU A 65 8.85 -9.61 2.60
N PRO A 66 7.52 -9.46 2.59
CA PRO A 66 6.89 -8.19 2.92
C PRO A 66 7.32 -7.73 4.31
N ASP A 67 7.48 -6.40 4.49
CA ASP A 67 7.94 -5.76 5.73
C ASP A 67 9.40 -6.09 6.12
N GLU A 68 10.19 -6.66 5.22
CA GLU A 68 11.60 -6.95 5.41
C GLU A 68 12.47 -5.96 4.63
N TYR A 69 13.48 -5.37 5.29
CA TYR A 69 14.44 -4.49 4.61
C TYR A 69 15.15 -5.23 3.46
N PRO A 70 15.30 -4.65 2.27
CA PRO A 70 15.08 -3.26 1.86
C PRO A 70 13.65 -2.91 1.34
N TYR A 71 12.63 -3.59 1.81
CA TYR A 71 11.20 -3.35 1.52
C TYR A 71 10.80 -3.47 0.04
N VAL A 72 11.45 -4.38 -0.69
CA VAL A 72 11.26 -4.57 -2.14
C VAL A 72 9.84 -5.04 -2.46
N ARG A 73 9.19 -5.72 -1.53
CA ARG A 73 7.86 -6.28 -1.73
C ARG A 73 6.74 -5.47 -1.10
N SER A 74 6.99 -4.84 0.01
CA SER A 74 6.07 -3.96 0.72
C SER A 74 6.70 -3.50 2.02
N THR A 75 6.25 -2.38 2.56
CA THR A 75 6.51 -1.93 3.93
C THR A 75 5.52 -2.52 4.94
N ARG A 76 4.65 -3.44 4.52
CA ARG A 76 3.63 -4.06 5.36
C ARG A 76 3.51 -5.55 5.05
N MET A 77 3.36 -6.36 6.08
CA MET A 77 3.12 -7.80 5.97
C MET A 77 1.65 -8.13 5.65
N HIS A 78 0.73 -7.26 6.10
CA HIS A 78 -0.71 -7.44 5.99
C HIS A 78 -1.35 -6.38 5.10
N ASN A 79 -2.50 -6.71 4.54
CA ASN A 79 -3.30 -5.84 3.69
C ASN A 79 -4.33 -5.04 4.51
N GLU A 80 -3.99 -4.74 5.76
CA GLU A 80 -4.81 -3.94 6.66
C GLU A 80 -4.49 -2.47 6.45
N TRP A 81 -5.48 -1.71 6.02
CA TRP A 81 -5.42 -0.26 5.88
C TRP A 81 -6.58 0.37 6.65
N LEU A 82 -6.37 1.57 7.14
CA LEU A 82 -7.40 2.34 7.80
C LEU A 82 -8.19 3.16 6.77
N VAL A 83 -9.49 3.23 6.95
CA VAL A 83 -10.37 4.11 6.19
C VAL A 83 -10.39 5.46 6.88
N ARG A 84 -9.82 6.48 6.24
CA ARG A 84 -9.63 7.80 6.84
C ARG A 84 -10.61 8.82 6.29
N GLN A 85 -11.21 9.60 7.20
CA GLN A 85 -11.98 10.78 6.89
C GLN A 85 -11.27 12.03 7.39
N ASP A 86 -11.04 12.98 6.50
CA ASP A 86 -10.47 14.29 6.85
C ASP A 86 -11.59 15.30 7.14
N ILE A 87 -11.43 16.06 8.24
CA ILE A 87 -12.39 17.03 8.76
C ILE A 87 -11.70 18.36 8.97
N VAL A 88 -12.23 19.42 8.39
CA VAL A 88 -11.76 20.78 8.65
C VAL A 88 -12.44 21.30 9.91
N VAL A 89 -11.63 21.61 10.92
CA VAL A 89 -12.12 22.21 12.17
C VAL A 89 -12.20 23.72 11.98
N GLY A 90 -13.43 24.25 11.99
CA GLY A 90 -13.72 25.67 11.97
C GLY A 90 -13.87 26.25 13.37
N ASP A 91 -14.46 27.44 13.48
CA ASP A 91 -14.67 28.12 14.74
C ASP A 91 -15.65 27.36 15.67
N ASN A 92 -16.53 26.56 15.12
CA ASN A 92 -17.44 25.69 15.86
C ASN A 92 -16.85 24.26 15.97
N VAL A 93 -16.20 24.01 17.10
CA VAL A 93 -15.58 22.71 17.37
C VAL A 93 -16.61 21.57 17.54
N ALA A 94 -17.79 21.88 18.10
CA ALA A 94 -18.86 20.89 18.26
C ALA A 94 -19.39 20.38 16.93
N GLU A 95 -19.51 21.23 15.91
CA GLU A 95 -19.88 20.83 14.55
C GLU A 95 -18.84 19.90 13.92
N ALA A 96 -17.55 20.14 14.20
CA ALA A 96 -16.49 19.26 13.74
C ALA A 96 -16.54 17.87 14.42
N ASN A 97 -16.90 17.82 15.70
CA ASN A 97 -17.15 16.58 16.41
C ASN A 97 -18.34 15.79 15.81
N GLU A 98 -19.46 16.43 15.56
CA GLU A 98 -20.61 15.80 14.90
C GLU A 98 -20.23 15.21 13.53
N LYS A 99 -19.46 15.98 12.73
CA LYS A 99 -18.90 15.52 11.45
C LYS A 99 -17.91 14.37 11.59
N ALA A 100 -17.29 14.18 12.74
CA ALA A 100 -16.40 13.06 13.03
C ALA A 100 -17.18 11.79 13.44
N LEU A 101 -18.21 11.95 14.25
CA LEU A 101 -19.03 10.83 14.73
C LEU A 101 -19.84 10.14 13.61
N ASP A 102 -20.32 10.90 12.63
CA ASP A 102 -21.10 10.34 11.52
C ASP A 102 -20.33 9.31 10.68
N PRO A 103 -19.11 9.58 10.16
CA PRO A 103 -18.34 8.59 9.42
C PRO A 103 -17.83 7.44 10.31
N LEU A 104 -17.52 7.67 11.58
CA LEU A 104 -17.14 6.60 12.51
C LEU A 104 -18.26 5.56 12.64
N ASN A 105 -19.52 6.00 12.73
CA ASN A 105 -20.68 5.11 12.74
C ASN A 105 -20.90 4.38 11.39
N LYS A 106 -20.20 4.78 10.33
CA LYS A 106 -20.27 4.19 8.99
C LYS A 106 -19.06 3.34 8.60
N GLY A 107 -18.16 3.07 9.57
CA GLY A 107 -17.03 2.18 9.38
C GLY A 107 -15.70 2.88 9.05
N VAL A 108 -15.59 4.18 9.27
CA VAL A 108 -14.30 4.90 9.30
C VAL A 108 -13.59 4.57 10.61
N ASP A 109 -12.30 4.34 10.56
CA ASP A 109 -11.44 3.97 11.69
C ASP A 109 -10.22 4.88 11.87
N SER A 110 -10.09 5.90 11.00
CA SER A 110 -9.07 6.95 11.09
C SER A 110 -9.68 8.33 10.83
N LEU A 111 -9.37 9.31 11.67
CA LEU A 111 -9.79 10.69 11.51
C LEU A 111 -8.60 11.62 11.31
N GLY A 112 -8.72 12.56 10.37
CA GLY A 112 -7.78 13.64 10.15
C GLY A 112 -8.41 14.99 10.47
N PHE A 113 -7.93 15.69 11.51
CA PHE A 113 -8.40 17.00 11.87
C PHE A 113 -7.49 18.11 11.32
N TYR A 114 -8.02 18.95 10.44
CA TYR A 114 -7.32 20.10 9.89
C TYR A 114 -7.64 21.37 10.70
N LEU A 115 -6.71 21.76 11.58
CA LEU A 115 -6.87 22.90 12.50
C LEU A 115 -6.42 24.21 11.83
N LYS A 116 -7.23 24.77 10.93
CA LYS A 116 -6.80 25.92 10.10
C LYS A 116 -6.60 27.21 10.91
N LYS A 117 -7.56 27.62 11.74
CA LYS A 117 -7.53 28.89 12.47
C LYS A 117 -7.90 28.74 13.92
N VAL A 118 -8.27 27.56 14.36
CA VAL A 118 -8.75 27.28 15.72
C VAL A 118 -7.58 27.19 16.68
N HIS A 119 -7.69 27.91 17.81
CA HIS A 119 -6.80 27.71 18.94
C HIS A 119 -7.34 26.54 19.78
N ILE A 120 -6.61 25.43 19.77
CA ILE A 120 -6.98 24.24 20.51
C ILE A 120 -6.38 24.35 21.92
N ASN A 121 -7.24 24.57 22.91
CA ASN A 121 -6.95 24.38 24.32
C ASN A 121 -7.57 23.05 24.79
N VAL A 122 -7.39 22.70 26.05
CA VAL A 122 -7.90 21.47 26.67
C VAL A 122 -9.41 21.31 26.47
N ASP A 123 -10.19 22.36 26.72
CA ASP A 123 -11.64 22.31 26.60
C ASP A 123 -12.10 22.10 25.14
N ALA A 124 -11.46 22.79 24.19
CA ALA A 124 -11.75 22.64 22.77
C ALA A 124 -11.36 21.26 22.29
N LEU A 125 -10.24 20.69 22.74
CA LEU A 125 -9.83 19.33 22.40
C LEU A 125 -10.80 18.29 22.98
N ALA A 126 -11.20 18.44 24.23
CA ALA A 126 -12.20 17.61 24.88
C ALA A 126 -13.55 17.64 24.13
N ALA A 127 -13.97 18.82 23.68
CA ALA A 127 -15.20 18.99 22.90
C ALA A 127 -15.07 18.35 21.50
N LEU A 128 -13.89 18.46 20.86
CA LEU A 128 -13.64 17.85 19.55
C LEU A 128 -13.65 16.32 19.59
N LEU A 129 -13.11 15.76 20.66
CA LEU A 129 -12.97 14.29 20.82
C LEU A 129 -14.11 13.65 21.64
N LYS A 130 -15.12 14.44 21.98
CA LYS A 130 -16.25 13.95 22.77
C LYS A 130 -16.91 12.73 22.10
N ASP A 131 -17.16 11.69 22.87
CA ASP A 131 -17.82 10.43 22.44
C ASP A 131 -17.05 9.65 21.35
N ILE A 132 -15.78 9.97 21.08
CA ILE A 132 -14.89 9.21 20.22
C ILE A 132 -14.10 8.20 21.07
N GLU A 133 -14.17 6.91 20.69
CA GLU A 133 -13.40 5.86 21.36
C GLU A 133 -11.93 5.90 20.90
N LEU A 134 -11.07 6.57 21.71
CA LEU A 134 -9.68 6.85 21.36
C LEU A 134 -8.79 5.61 21.24
N THR A 135 -9.21 4.50 21.79
CA THR A 135 -8.48 3.21 21.70
C THR A 135 -8.77 2.46 20.38
N ALA A 136 -9.85 2.82 19.70
CA ALA A 136 -10.31 2.18 18.48
C ALA A 136 -10.12 3.04 17.21
N VAL A 137 -9.86 4.32 17.35
CA VAL A 137 -9.77 5.28 16.24
C VAL A 137 -8.38 5.90 16.15
N GLU A 138 -7.77 5.81 14.97
CA GLU A 138 -6.54 6.55 14.71
C GLU A 138 -6.83 8.04 14.54
N LEU A 139 -6.09 8.87 15.26
CA LEU A 139 -6.23 10.33 15.19
C LEU A 139 -5.01 10.97 14.53
N ASN A 140 -5.26 11.82 13.56
CA ASN A 140 -4.25 12.61 12.87
C ASN A 140 -4.62 14.09 12.95
N PHE A 141 -3.65 14.93 13.31
CA PHE A 141 -3.85 16.38 13.42
C PHE A 141 -2.93 17.11 12.44
N ASN A 142 -3.51 17.94 11.61
CA ASN A 142 -2.80 18.84 10.72
C ASN A 142 -2.93 20.28 11.22
N CYS A 143 -1.82 20.83 11.72
CA CYS A 143 -1.76 22.21 12.21
C CYS A 143 -0.41 22.85 11.83
N CYS A 144 -0.29 24.16 11.97
CA CYS A 144 0.99 24.83 11.80
C CYS A 144 1.94 24.48 12.97
N ILE A 145 3.24 24.53 12.71
CA ILE A 145 4.28 24.14 13.69
C ILE A 145 4.20 24.90 15.00
N THR A 146 3.78 26.17 14.97
CA THR A 146 3.64 27.00 16.16
C THR A 146 2.50 26.57 17.10
N ARG A 147 1.52 25.83 16.57
CA ARG A 147 0.38 25.30 17.32
C ARG A 147 0.53 23.84 17.73
N ALA A 148 1.51 23.16 17.17
CA ALA A 148 1.77 21.76 17.52
C ALA A 148 2.14 21.59 19.00
N ALA A 149 2.88 22.55 19.57
CA ALA A 149 3.23 22.55 20.99
C ALA A 149 2.00 22.73 21.88
N ASP A 150 1.09 23.63 21.52
CA ASP A 150 -0.15 23.86 22.24
C ASP A 150 -1.06 22.64 22.23
N LEU A 151 -1.16 22.00 21.05
CA LEU A 151 -1.92 20.76 20.87
C LEU A 151 -1.36 19.63 21.74
N LEU A 152 -0.05 19.42 21.73
CA LEU A 152 0.62 18.40 22.56
C LEU A 152 0.41 18.68 24.05
N SER A 153 0.49 19.97 24.47
CA SER A 153 0.21 20.37 25.84
C SER A 153 -1.23 20.09 26.25
N ALA A 154 -2.20 20.29 25.33
CA ALA A 154 -3.60 20.00 25.58
C ALA A 154 -3.88 18.49 25.73
N PHE A 155 -3.13 17.63 25.04
CA PHE A 155 -3.22 16.19 25.23
C PHE A 155 -2.61 15.69 26.55
N SER A 156 -1.69 16.45 27.13
CA SER A 156 -0.99 16.07 28.36
C SER A 156 -1.68 16.53 29.64
N ALA A 157 -2.72 17.34 29.52
CA ALA A 157 -3.48 17.89 30.64
C ALA A 157 -4.70 17.05 31.01
#